data_a644f902767469b180acfdf59e20106c
#
_entry.id   a644f902767469b180acfdf59e20106c
#
_cell.length_a   1.000
_cell.length_b   1.000
_cell.length_c   1.000
_cell.angle_alpha   90.00
_cell.angle_beta   90.00
_cell.angle_gamma   90.00
#
_symmetry.space_group_name_H-M   'P 1'
#
loop_
_entity.id
_entity.type
_entity.pdbx_description
1 polymer ?
#
loop_
_entity_poly.entity_id
_entity_poly.type
_entity_poly.pdbx_seq_one_letter_code
_entity_poly.pdbx_strand_id
1 'polypeptide(L)'
;MRQQLAASRAIATVTVQNIEDAKPLADALLAGGINAVEITMRTPAALEVMKIIADNYSGMLVMAGTVITPTQVRQVQDAGATCAVAPGMNSRVLQAAIEAQLPFAPGVATPSEVEQALEFDCDILKFFPAEPMGGLKYLKSMQAPYAHLDLQFIPLGGLTAENAEHYLQEDIILAVGGSWIASESAINSSDWVGITQRANAVMQQL
;
A
#
# COMPACT_ATOMS: atom_id res chain seq x y z
N MET A 1 -8.46 7.67 4.56
CA MET A 1 -7.42 6.61 4.51
C MET A 1 -7.52 5.63 5.67
N ARG A 2 -7.34 6.03 6.96
CA ARG A 2 -7.29 5.12 8.13
C ARG A 2 -8.48 4.14 8.19
N GLN A 3 -9.71 4.62 8.15
CA GLN A 3 -10.90 3.76 8.22
C GLN A 3 -10.99 2.75 7.06
N GLN A 4 -10.66 3.17 5.85
CA GLN A 4 -10.71 2.28 4.67
C GLN A 4 -9.63 1.20 4.75
N LEU A 5 -8.41 1.54 5.16
CA LEU A 5 -7.32 0.58 5.35
C LEU A 5 -7.61 -0.40 6.50
N ALA A 6 -8.15 0.09 7.61
CA ALA A 6 -8.56 -0.75 8.74
C ALA A 6 -9.67 -1.75 8.34
N ALA A 7 -10.57 -1.34 7.45
CA ALA A 7 -11.62 -2.22 6.93
C ALA A 7 -11.08 -3.24 5.90
N SER A 8 -10.08 -2.85 5.10
CA SER A 8 -9.49 -3.72 4.07
C SER A 8 -8.53 -4.75 4.66
N ARG A 9 -7.73 -4.36 5.64
CA ARG A 9 -6.67 -5.12 6.30
C ARG A 9 -5.59 -5.71 5.38
N ALA A 10 -5.91 -6.00 4.11
CA ALA A 10 -4.99 -6.50 3.10
C ALA A 10 -4.93 -5.58 1.88
N ILE A 11 -3.73 -5.32 1.36
CA ILE A 11 -3.46 -4.47 0.20
C ILE A 11 -2.72 -5.29 -0.86
N ALA A 12 -3.31 -5.43 -2.05
CA ALA A 12 -2.59 -6.00 -3.18
C ALA A 12 -1.65 -4.96 -3.79
N THR A 13 -0.34 -5.12 -3.59
CA THR A 13 0.67 -4.24 -4.21
C THR A 13 1.01 -4.79 -5.59
N VAL A 14 0.73 -4.03 -6.65
CA VAL A 14 0.83 -4.49 -8.02
C VAL A 14 1.72 -3.62 -8.89
N THR A 15 2.39 -4.26 -9.85
CA THR A 15 3.08 -3.63 -10.96
C THR A 15 2.39 -4.11 -12.24
N VAL A 16 1.73 -3.20 -12.95
CA VAL A 16 0.92 -3.53 -14.13
C VAL A 16 1.60 -2.96 -15.37
N GLN A 17 1.84 -3.82 -16.36
CA GLN A 17 2.53 -3.45 -17.60
C GLN A 17 1.55 -3.01 -18.70
N ASN A 18 0.35 -3.60 -18.74
CA ASN A 18 -0.62 -3.36 -19.79
C ASN A 18 -1.91 -2.75 -19.21
N ILE A 19 -2.45 -1.77 -19.91
CA ILE A 19 -3.68 -1.07 -19.50
C ILE A 19 -4.89 -2.03 -19.47
N GLU A 20 -4.92 -2.99 -20.37
CA GLU A 20 -5.97 -3.98 -20.52
C GLU A 20 -6.14 -4.87 -19.29
N ASP A 21 -5.08 -5.01 -18.49
CA ASP A 21 -5.10 -5.82 -17.26
C ASP A 21 -5.85 -5.15 -16.10
N ALA A 22 -6.15 -3.84 -16.20
CA ALA A 22 -6.73 -3.05 -15.12
C ALA A 22 -8.06 -3.63 -14.60
N LYS A 23 -9.02 -3.89 -15.50
CA LYS A 23 -10.33 -4.41 -15.12
C LYS A 23 -10.29 -5.85 -14.66
N PRO A 24 -9.67 -6.79 -15.40
CA PRO A 24 -9.55 -8.18 -14.94
C PRO A 24 -8.86 -8.33 -13.58
N LEU A 25 -7.84 -7.50 -13.31
CA LEU A 25 -7.16 -7.46 -12.02
C LEU A 25 -8.10 -7.01 -10.89
N ALA A 26 -8.82 -5.90 -11.10
CA ALA A 26 -9.77 -5.39 -10.12
C ALA A 26 -10.89 -6.40 -9.83
N ASP A 27 -11.46 -7.02 -10.87
CA ASP A 27 -12.48 -8.06 -10.76
C ASP A 27 -11.97 -9.27 -9.95
N ALA A 28 -10.74 -9.73 -10.23
CA ALA A 28 -10.13 -10.86 -9.54
C ALA A 28 -9.87 -10.58 -8.05
N LEU A 29 -9.38 -9.38 -7.72
CA LEU A 29 -9.14 -8.96 -6.33
C LEU A 29 -10.45 -8.86 -5.55
N LEU A 30 -11.47 -8.21 -6.12
CA LEU A 30 -12.78 -8.07 -5.48
C LEU A 30 -13.47 -9.42 -5.30
N ALA A 31 -13.40 -10.30 -6.30
CA ALA A 31 -13.94 -11.67 -6.19
C ALA A 31 -13.25 -12.47 -5.07
N GLY A 32 -11.98 -12.18 -4.77
CA GLY A 32 -11.24 -12.74 -3.64
C GLY A 32 -11.43 -12.01 -2.31
N GLY A 33 -12.24 -10.94 -2.29
CA GLY A 33 -12.55 -10.17 -1.07
C GLY A 33 -11.60 -9.00 -0.77
N ILE A 34 -10.58 -8.76 -1.61
CA ILE A 34 -9.64 -7.64 -1.43
C ILE A 34 -10.16 -6.41 -2.18
N ASN A 35 -10.39 -5.34 -1.43
CA ASN A 35 -10.87 -4.06 -1.94
C ASN A 35 -9.86 -2.91 -1.82
N ALA A 36 -8.58 -3.21 -1.56
CA ALA A 36 -7.49 -2.24 -1.56
C ALA A 36 -6.37 -2.68 -2.51
N VAL A 37 -5.99 -1.81 -3.43
CA VAL A 37 -4.91 -2.03 -4.39
C VAL A 37 -3.90 -0.89 -4.37
N GLU A 38 -2.61 -1.21 -4.22
CA GLU A 38 -1.49 -0.28 -4.38
C GLU A 38 -0.89 -0.46 -5.78
N ILE A 39 -1.17 0.48 -6.68
CA ILE A 39 -0.61 0.49 -8.05
C ILE A 39 0.72 1.25 -8.01
N THR A 40 1.83 0.54 -8.30
CA THR A 40 3.15 1.14 -8.20
C THR A 40 3.48 1.99 -9.44
N MET A 41 4.00 3.20 -9.21
CA MET A 41 4.45 4.15 -10.26
C MET A 41 5.78 3.71 -10.88
N ARG A 42 5.84 2.46 -11.37
CA ARG A 42 7.05 1.82 -11.95
C ARG A 42 6.92 1.52 -13.44
N THR A 43 5.73 1.71 -14.02
CA THR A 43 5.45 1.43 -15.42
C THR A 43 4.78 2.63 -16.10
N PRO A 44 4.91 2.78 -17.41
CA PRO A 44 4.18 3.80 -18.15
C PRO A 44 2.65 3.65 -18.08
N ALA A 45 2.14 2.43 -17.87
CA ALA A 45 0.71 2.14 -17.79
C ALA A 45 0.08 2.54 -16.44
N ALA A 46 0.89 2.74 -15.37
CA ALA A 46 0.41 2.86 -13.99
C ALA A 46 -0.69 3.92 -13.80
N LEU A 47 -0.53 5.11 -14.36
CA LEU A 47 -1.53 6.19 -14.22
C LEU A 47 -2.85 5.85 -14.89
N GLU A 48 -2.81 5.27 -16.09
CA GLU A 48 -4.04 4.91 -16.81
C GLU A 48 -4.75 3.72 -16.15
N VAL A 49 -3.99 2.71 -15.68
CA VAL A 49 -4.52 1.61 -14.89
C VAL A 49 -5.22 2.13 -13.62
N MET A 50 -4.58 3.06 -12.91
CA MET A 50 -5.12 3.71 -11.72
C MET A 50 -6.44 4.41 -12.02
N LYS A 51 -6.46 5.21 -13.09
CA LYS A 51 -7.64 5.93 -13.54
C LYS A 51 -8.79 4.99 -13.89
N ILE A 52 -8.51 3.93 -14.66
CA ILE A 52 -9.53 2.94 -15.03
C ILE A 52 -10.14 2.29 -13.79
N ILE A 53 -9.33 1.91 -12.81
CA ILE A 53 -9.84 1.28 -11.60
C ILE A 53 -10.62 2.30 -10.77
N ALA A 54 -10.12 3.51 -10.56
CA ALA A 54 -10.82 4.55 -9.81
C ALA A 54 -12.19 4.92 -10.42
N ASP A 55 -12.26 5.04 -11.76
CA ASP A 55 -13.48 5.42 -12.46
C ASP A 55 -14.55 4.30 -12.48
N ASN A 56 -14.15 3.03 -12.45
CA ASN A 56 -15.09 1.91 -12.66
C ASN A 56 -15.39 1.11 -11.38
N TYR A 57 -14.60 1.25 -10.31
CA TYR A 57 -14.70 0.42 -9.10
C TYR A 57 -14.78 1.28 -7.83
N SER A 58 -15.91 1.94 -7.62
CA SER A 58 -16.12 2.89 -6.49
C SER A 58 -15.96 2.25 -5.09
N GLY A 59 -16.04 0.93 -4.99
CA GLY A 59 -15.82 0.18 -3.74
C GLY A 59 -14.35 -0.17 -3.47
N MET A 60 -13.43 0.13 -4.40
CA MET A 60 -12.01 -0.19 -4.27
C MET A 60 -11.22 1.02 -3.79
N LEU A 61 -10.42 0.82 -2.76
CA LEU A 61 -9.43 1.79 -2.30
C LEU A 61 -8.23 1.76 -3.27
N VAL A 62 -8.10 2.79 -4.09
CA VAL A 62 -7.01 2.91 -5.07
C VAL A 62 -5.87 3.72 -4.44
N MET A 63 -4.76 3.06 -4.19
CA MET A 63 -3.55 3.65 -3.62
C MET A 63 -2.47 3.77 -4.68
N ALA A 64 -1.78 4.90 -4.72
CA ALA A 64 -0.59 5.07 -5.56
C ALA A 64 0.67 4.67 -4.78
N GLY A 65 1.40 3.66 -5.26
CA GLY A 65 2.67 3.22 -4.70
C GLY A 65 3.88 3.82 -5.40
N THR A 66 5.00 3.91 -4.69
CA THR A 66 6.28 4.41 -5.25
C THR A 66 6.17 5.87 -5.77
N VAL A 67 5.43 6.72 -5.05
CA VAL A 67 5.34 8.15 -5.34
C VAL A 67 6.55 8.85 -4.73
N ILE A 68 7.53 9.21 -5.54
CA ILE A 68 8.88 9.67 -5.10
C ILE A 68 9.23 11.09 -5.55
N THR A 69 8.33 11.75 -6.27
CA THR A 69 8.52 13.15 -6.70
C THR A 69 7.26 13.98 -6.49
N PRO A 70 7.37 15.31 -6.26
CA PRO A 70 6.22 16.21 -6.17
C PRO A 70 5.32 16.19 -7.41
N THR A 71 5.90 16.01 -8.60
CA THR A 71 5.11 15.91 -9.83
C THR A 71 4.22 14.68 -9.84
N GLN A 72 4.73 13.52 -9.37
CA GLN A 72 3.93 12.30 -9.28
C GLN A 72 2.73 12.46 -8.33
N VAL A 73 2.85 13.25 -7.25
CA VAL A 73 1.71 13.50 -6.33
C VAL A 73 0.50 14.04 -7.09
N ARG A 74 0.70 15.04 -7.95
CA ARG A 74 -0.39 15.62 -8.76
C ARG A 74 -0.90 14.63 -9.79
N GLN A 75 0.01 13.93 -10.49
CA GLN A 75 -0.36 12.94 -11.49
C GLN A 75 -1.24 11.82 -10.93
N VAL A 76 -0.89 11.26 -9.75
CA VAL A 76 -1.68 10.20 -9.14
C VAL A 76 -3.01 10.69 -8.59
N GLN A 77 -3.06 11.93 -8.10
CA GLN A 77 -4.31 12.57 -7.68
C GLN A 77 -5.25 12.75 -8.89
N ASP A 78 -4.75 13.27 -10.00
CA ASP A 78 -5.51 13.46 -11.24
C ASP A 78 -5.98 12.10 -11.81
N ALA A 79 -5.24 11.02 -11.56
CA ALA A 79 -5.62 9.66 -11.92
C ALA A 79 -6.61 9.01 -10.94
N GLY A 80 -7.07 9.72 -9.91
CA GLY A 80 -8.11 9.24 -8.98
C GLY A 80 -7.58 8.43 -7.80
N ALA A 81 -6.27 8.49 -7.50
CA ALA A 81 -5.75 7.86 -6.28
C ALA A 81 -6.40 8.47 -5.03
N THR A 82 -6.89 7.61 -4.14
CA THR A 82 -7.50 8.00 -2.86
C THR A 82 -6.43 8.37 -1.83
N CYS A 83 -5.27 7.76 -1.92
CA CYS A 83 -4.09 8.05 -1.11
C CYS A 83 -2.82 7.58 -1.83
N ALA A 84 -1.66 7.94 -1.30
CA ALA A 84 -0.38 7.54 -1.86
C ALA A 84 0.61 7.07 -0.79
N VAL A 85 1.58 6.28 -1.21
CA VAL A 85 2.67 5.80 -0.36
C VAL A 85 4.01 5.87 -1.10
N ALA A 86 5.09 5.98 -0.36
CA ALA A 86 6.46 5.98 -0.87
C ALA A 86 7.30 4.86 -0.22
N PRO A 87 8.41 4.44 -0.84
CA PRO A 87 9.34 3.50 -0.23
C PRO A 87 10.19 4.13 0.89
N GLY A 88 10.28 5.45 0.94
CA GLY A 88 11.08 6.18 1.92
C GLY A 88 10.50 7.53 2.25
N MET A 89 11.15 8.24 3.17
CA MET A 89 10.77 9.57 3.63
C MET A 89 11.37 10.65 2.73
N ASN A 90 10.52 11.50 2.15
CA ASN A 90 10.94 12.66 1.35
C ASN A 90 10.05 13.86 1.67
N SER A 91 10.62 14.83 2.38
CA SER A 91 9.90 16.04 2.83
C SER A 91 9.24 16.83 1.70
N ARG A 92 9.89 16.92 0.52
CA ARG A 92 9.32 17.65 -0.62
C ARG A 92 8.10 16.94 -1.21
N VAL A 93 8.09 15.61 -1.18
CA VAL A 93 6.94 14.82 -1.61
C VAL A 93 5.78 14.96 -0.63
N LEU A 94 6.07 14.90 0.69
CA LEU A 94 5.07 15.12 1.73
C LEU A 94 4.48 16.52 1.66
N GLN A 95 5.32 17.55 1.49
CA GLN A 95 4.83 18.92 1.32
C GLN A 95 3.86 19.02 0.12
N ALA A 96 4.22 18.43 -1.02
CA ALA A 96 3.36 18.42 -2.20
C ALA A 96 2.05 17.64 -1.96
N ALA A 97 2.08 16.54 -1.19
CA ALA A 97 0.89 15.78 -0.84
C ALA A 97 -0.05 16.58 0.08
N ILE A 98 0.49 17.32 1.04
CA ILE A 98 -0.29 18.23 1.90
C ILE A 98 -0.95 19.33 1.06
N GLU A 99 -0.20 20.00 0.18
CA GLU A 99 -0.72 21.04 -0.72
C GLU A 99 -1.82 20.51 -1.65
N ALA A 100 -1.69 19.25 -2.10
CA ALA A 100 -2.67 18.57 -2.92
C ALA A 100 -3.84 17.98 -2.10
N GLN A 101 -3.79 18.03 -0.77
CA GLN A 101 -4.74 17.35 0.13
C GLN A 101 -4.86 15.83 -0.16
N LEU A 102 -3.78 15.21 -0.63
CA LEU A 102 -3.72 13.78 -0.88
C LEU A 102 -3.17 13.08 0.37
N PRO A 103 -3.96 12.22 1.04
CA PRO A 103 -3.48 11.42 2.15
C PRO A 103 -2.25 10.61 1.75
N PHE A 104 -1.20 10.64 2.59
CA PHE A 104 0.09 10.05 2.24
C PHE A 104 0.71 9.29 3.42
N ALA A 105 1.19 8.06 3.16
CA ALA A 105 1.98 7.31 4.14
C ALA A 105 3.44 7.20 3.64
N PRO A 106 4.39 7.97 4.23
CA PRO A 106 5.79 7.87 3.88
C PRO A 106 6.39 6.53 4.33
N GLY A 107 7.40 6.05 3.59
CA GLY A 107 8.18 4.89 3.98
C GLY A 107 9.19 5.25 5.08
N VAL A 108 9.25 4.42 6.11
CA VAL A 108 10.18 4.54 7.22
C VAL A 108 10.80 3.20 7.57
N ALA A 109 12.05 3.23 8.01
CA ALA A 109 12.79 2.09 8.51
C ALA A 109 13.68 2.44 9.70
N THR A 110 13.74 3.71 10.11
CA THR A 110 14.57 4.21 11.21
C THR A 110 13.79 5.18 12.09
N PRO A 111 14.18 5.34 13.38
CA PRO A 111 13.60 6.36 14.26
C PRO A 111 13.65 7.78 13.67
N SER A 112 14.76 8.16 13.04
CA SER A 112 14.89 9.51 12.45
C SER A 112 13.87 9.76 11.34
N GLU A 113 13.53 8.73 10.54
CA GLU A 113 12.49 8.86 9.51
C GLU A 113 11.08 8.93 10.12
N VAL A 114 10.84 8.23 11.25
CA VAL A 114 9.59 8.38 12.02
C VAL A 114 9.45 9.81 12.52
N GLU A 115 10.50 10.36 13.14
CA GLU A 115 10.50 11.75 13.64
C GLU A 115 10.28 12.77 12.52
N GLN A 116 10.93 12.58 11.37
CA GLN A 116 10.69 13.42 10.20
C GLN A 116 9.25 13.32 9.67
N ALA A 117 8.66 12.14 9.68
CA ALA A 117 7.26 11.97 9.27
C ALA A 117 6.29 12.67 10.24
N LEU A 118 6.59 12.65 11.53
CA LEU A 118 5.82 13.35 12.57
C LEU A 118 5.85 14.88 12.39
N GLU A 119 6.93 15.47 11.86
CA GLU A 119 6.99 16.90 11.53
C GLU A 119 5.94 17.30 10.45
N PHE A 120 5.41 16.34 9.72
CA PHE A 120 4.36 16.50 8.70
C PHE A 120 3.00 15.94 9.15
N ASP A 121 2.81 15.73 10.45
CA ASP A 121 1.58 15.15 11.03
C ASP A 121 1.19 13.79 10.44
N CYS A 122 2.17 12.99 9.96
CA CYS A 122 1.91 11.64 9.46
C CYS A 122 1.76 10.67 10.62
N ASP A 123 0.56 10.17 10.83
CA ASP A 123 0.22 9.16 11.84
C ASP A 123 0.10 7.72 11.27
N ILE A 124 0.15 7.59 9.94
CA ILE A 124 0.18 6.32 9.22
C ILE A 124 1.49 6.25 8.42
N LEU A 125 2.28 5.22 8.68
CA LEU A 125 3.62 5.06 8.13
C LEU A 125 3.73 3.73 7.38
N LYS A 126 4.36 3.74 6.20
CA LYS A 126 4.73 2.51 5.49
C LYS A 126 6.04 2.00 6.09
N PHE A 127 6.03 0.84 6.74
CA PHE A 127 7.27 0.18 7.17
C PHE A 127 7.86 -0.61 6.00
N PHE A 128 9.00 -0.16 5.47
CA PHE A 128 9.57 -0.71 4.23
C PHE A 128 11.11 -0.58 4.18
N PRO A 129 11.82 -1.63 3.72
CA PRO A 129 11.34 -2.99 3.43
C PRO A 129 11.22 -3.83 4.72
N ALA A 130 10.02 -4.33 5.05
CA ALA A 130 9.71 -4.85 6.38
C ALA A 130 10.58 -6.04 6.79
N GLU A 131 10.54 -7.13 6.05
CA GLU A 131 11.28 -8.36 6.43
C GLU A 131 12.82 -8.19 6.36
N PRO A 132 13.39 -7.56 5.32
CA PRO A 132 14.84 -7.31 5.28
C PRO A 132 15.35 -6.43 6.42
N MET A 133 14.51 -5.56 6.99
CA MET A 133 14.85 -4.72 8.14
C MET A 133 14.77 -5.44 9.49
N GLY A 134 14.28 -6.67 9.54
CA GLY A 134 14.15 -7.47 10.76
C GLY A 134 12.70 -7.70 11.20
N GLY A 135 11.76 -7.42 10.31
CA GLY A 135 10.35 -7.77 10.45
C GLY A 135 9.66 -7.12 11.64
N LEU A 136 8.64 -7.80 12.14
CA LEU A 136 7.79 -7.32 13.24
C LEU A 136 8.60 -7.04 14.52
N LYS A 137 9.61 -7.84 14.82
CA LYS A 137 10.47 -7.65 16.00
C LYS A 137 11.19 -6.30 15.95
N TYR A 138 11.75 -5.95 14.79
CA TYR A 138 12.40 -4.66 14.60
C TYR A 138 11.41 -3.51 14.68
N LEU A 139 10.27 -3.63 13.99
CA LEU A 139 9.21 -2.61 13.99
C LEU A 139 8.75 -2.28 15.42
N LYS A 140 8.48 -3.29 16.24
CA LYS A 140 8.08 -3.10 17.66
C LYS A 140 9.15 -2.38 18.47
N SER A 141 10.42 -2.71 18.25
CA SER A 141 11.54 -2.04 18.92
C SER A 141 11.69 -0.58 18.47
N MET A 142 11.50 -0.30 17.19
CA MET A 142 11.55 1.04 16.62
C MET A 142 10.36 1.90 17.11
N GLN A 143 9.18 1.32 17.20
CA GLN A 143 7.94 2.01 17.61
C GLN A 143 7.89 2.27 19.13
N ALA A 144 8.55 1.47 19.94
CA ALA A 144 8.44 1.52 21.40
C ALA A 144 8.64 2.92 22.04
N PRO A 145 9.60 3.77 21.60
CA PRO A 145 9.73 5.13 22.11
C PRO A 145 8.52 6.03 21.80
N TYR A 146 7.75 5.69 20.78
CA TYR A 146 6.60 6.45 20.28
C TYR A 146 5.25 5.82 20.68
N ALA A 147 5.24 4.87 21.63
CA ALA A 147 4.02 4.14 22.04
C ALA A 147 2.92 5.03 22.62
N HIS A 148 3.26 6.25 23.06
CA HIS A 148 2.31 7.26 23.52
C HIS A 148 1.63 8.04 22.39
N LEU A 149 2.09 7.86 21.13
CA LEU A 149 1.51 8.41 19.92
C LEU A 149 0.68 7.33 19.21
N ASP A 150 -0.46 7.70 18.64
CA ASP A 150 -1.33 6.75 17.92
C ASP A 150 -0.80 6.46 16.51
N LEU A 151 0.45 5.99 16.40
CA LEU A 151 1.07 5.62 15.14
C LEU A 151 0.58 4.27 14.65
N GLN A 152 0.25 4.20 13.38
CA GLN A 152 -0.15 2.98 12.68
C GLN A 152 0.80 2.68 11.53
N PHE A 153 1.10 1.40 11.34
CA PHE A 153 2.03 0.97 10.31
C PHE A 153 1.38 0.09 9.24
N ILE A 154 1.90 0.23 8.03
CA ILE A 154 1.59 -0.63 6.88
C ILE A 154 2.91 -1.31 6.48
N PRO A 155 3.20 -2.52 7.01
CA PRO A 155 4.40 -3.25 6.62
C PRO A 155 4.27 -3.78 5.19
N LEU A 156 5.30 -3.52 4.39
CA LEU A 156 5.47 -4.02 3.04
C LEU A 156 6.93 -4.42 2.78
N GLY A 157 7.12 -5.34 1.84
CA GLY A 157 8.47 -5.82 1.45
C GLY A 157 8.89 -7.07 2.19
N GLY A 158 8.79 -8.19 1.49
CA GLY A 158 9.14 -9.52 2.00
C GLY A 158 8.03 -10.23 2.76
N LEU A 159 6.85 -9.61 2.91
CA LEU A 159 5.70 -10.30 3.49
C LEU A 159 5.21 -11.40 2.53
N THR A 160 4.68 -12.46 3.13
CA THR A 160 4.09 -13.62 2.46
C THR A 160 2.76 -13.98 3.14
N ALA A 161 2.00 -14.92 2.58
CA ALA A 161 0.78 -15.38 3.22
C ALA A 161 1.04 -15.96 4.62
N GLU A 162 2.20 -16.61 4.82
CA GLU A 162 2.54 -17.28 6.08
C GLU A 162 2.88 -16.32 7.21
N ASN A 163 3.48 -15.14 6.91
CA ASN A 163 3.89 -14.20 7.94
C ASN A 163 2.93 -13.01 8.14
N ALA A 164 2.04 -12.75 7.18
CA ALA A 164 1.11 -11.62 7.20
C ALA A 164 0.18 -11.64 8.43
N GLU A 165 -0.33 -12.82 8.81
CA GLU A 165 -1.20 -12.99 9.98
C GLU A 165 -0.54 -12.50 11.27
N HIS A 166 0.75 -12.81 11.48
CA HIS A 166 1.47 -12.38 12.69
C HIS A 166 1.54 -10.86 12.82
N TYR A 167 1.67 -10.14 11.70
CA TYR A 167 1.62 -8.68 11.74
C TYR A 167 0.24 -8.17 12.13
N LEU A 168 -0.82 -8.75 11.58
CA LEU A 168 -2.20 -8.30 11.80
C LEU A 168 -2.75 -8.58 13.21
N GLN A 169 -2.04 -9.36 14.01
CA GLN A 169 -2.34 -9.56 15.43
C GLN A 169 -1.87 -8.39 16.30
N GLU A 170 -1.09 -7.45 15.78
CA GLU A 170 -0.56 -6.31 16.52
C GLU A 170 -1.38 -5.05 16.30
N ASP A 171 -1.77 -4.38 17.38
CA ASP A 171 -2.62 -3.17 17.35
C ASP A 171 -2.01 -2.00 16.56
N ILE A 172 -0.67 -1.97 16.43
CA ILE A 172 0.05 -0.95 15.67
C ILE A 172 0.00 -1.17 14.15
N ILE A 173 -0.56 -2.29 13.69
CA ILE A 173 -0.63 -2.64 12.27
C ILE A 173 -2.03 -2.33 11.72
N LEU A 174 -2.09 -1.39 10.82
CA LEU A 174 -3.33 -0.95 10.20
C LEU A 174 -3.80 -1.92 9.09
N ALA A 175 -2.87 -2.32 8.25
CA ALA A 175 -3.07 -3.26 7.15
C ALA A 175 -1.71 -3.85 6.74
N VAL A 176 -1.73 -5.00 6.10
CA VAL A 176 -0.53 -5.59 5.48
C VAL A 176 -0.64 -5.54 3.97
N GLY A 177 0.48 -5.46 3.28
CA GLY A 177 0.47 -5.44 1.83
C GLY A 177 1.63 -6.21 1.21
N GLY A 178 1.42 -6.62 -0.04
CA GLY A 178 2.48 -7.25 -0.78
C GLY A 178 2.09 -7.73 -2.16
N SER A 179 3.12 -8.07 -2.94
CA SER A 179 2.96 -8.54 -4.30
C SER A 179 2.64 -10.03 -4.41
N TRP A 180 2.68 -10.78 -3.31
CA TRP A 180 2.35 -12.22 -3.34
C TRP A 180 0.89 -12.50 -3.70
N ILE A 181 -0.01 -11.55 -3.45
CA ILE A 181 -1.45 -11.65 -3.75
C ILE A 181 -1.66 -11.64 -5.27
N ALA A 182 -1.08 -10.66 -5.94
CA ALA A 182 -1.16 -10.46 -7.39
C ALA A 182 0.24 -10.10 -7.92
N SER A 183 1.10 -11.09 -8.07
CA SER A 183 2.46 -10.88 -8.58
C SER A 183 2.44 -10.39 -10.03
N GLU A 184 3.48 -9.64 -10.42
CA GLU A 184 3.64 -9.18 -11.80
C GLU A 184 3.60 -10.35 -12.80
N SER A 185 4.19 -11.50 -12.45
CA SER A 185 4.14 -12.69 -13.29
C SER A 185 2.72 -13.24 -13.45
N ALA A 186 1.91 -13.24 -12.38
CA ALA A 186 0.53 -13.70 -12.44
C ALA A 186 -0.34 -12.76 -13.29
N ILE A 187 -0.13 -11.44 -13.17
CA ILE A 187 -0.82 -10.43 -14.00
C ILE A 187 -0.44 -10.62 -15.46
N ASN A 188 0.85 -10.68 -15.78
CA ASN A 188 1.36 -10.83 -17.16
C ASN A 188 0.93 -12.15 -17.83
N SER A 189 0.66 -13.20 -17.05
CA SER A 189 0.12 -14.47 -17.55
C SER A 189 -1.40 -14.55 -17.53
N SER A 190 -2.09 -13.48 -17.13
CA SER A 190 -3.55 -13.42 -16.97
C SER A 190 -4.11 -14.51 -16.04
N ASP A 191 -3.35 -14.86 -14.97
CA ASP A 191 -3.76 -15.84 -13.95
C ASP A 191 -4.78 -15.23 -12.97
N TRP A 192 -5.91 -14.76 -13.48
CA TRP A 192 -6.97 -14.11 -12.69
C TRP A 192 -7.57 -15.03 -11.66
N VAL A 193 -7.73 -16.31 -12.01
CA VAL A 193 -8.24 -17.33 -11.09
C VAL A 193 -7.29 -17.53 -9.92
N GLY A 194 -5.99 -17.66 -10.18
CA GLY A 194 -4.98 -17.78 -9.13
C GLY A 194 -4.90 -16.54 -8.26
N ILE A 195 -5.04 -15.33 -8.83
CA ILE A 195 -5.11 -14.08 -8.06
C ILE A 195 -6.32 -14.10 -7.12
N THR A 196 -7.51 -14.47 -7.61
CA THR A 196 -8.72 -14.60 -6.77
C THR A 196 -8.53 -15.60 -5.64
N GLN A 197 -7.92 -16.75 -5.91
CA GLN A 197 -7.66 -17.77 -4.89
C GLN A 197 -6.70 -17.27 -3.81
N ARG A 198 -5.59 -16.61 -4.19
CA ARG A 198 -4.64 -16.01 -3.23
C ARG A 198 -5.27 -14.90 -2.41
N ALA A 199 -6.06 -14.04 -3.06
CA ALA A 199 -6.80 -12.99 -2.37
C ALA A 199 -7.76 -13.56 -1.32
N ASN A 200 -8.56 -14.58 -1.71
CA ASN A 200 -9.49 -15.25 -0.80
C ASN A 200 -8.77 -15.94 0.37
N ALA A 201 -7.65 -16.62 0.11
CA ALA A 201 -6.85 -17.26 1.16
C ALA A 201 -6.34 -16.25 2.19
N VAL A 202 -5.89 -15.07 1.76
CA VAL A 202 -5.50 -13.99 2.68
C VAL A 202 -6.69 -13.51 3.51
N MET A 203 -7.84 -13.26 2.90
CA MET A 203 -9.03 -12.76 3.59
C MET A 203 -9.61 -13.77 4.60
N GLN A 204 -9.39 -15.07 4.41
CA GLN A 204 -9.80 -16.09 5.37
C GLN A 204 -8.90 -16.17 6.61
N GLN A 205 -7.70 -15.58 6.57
CA GLN A 205 -6.76 -15.52 7.68
C GLN A 205 -6.92 -14.23 8.52
N LEU A 206 -7.71 -13.26 8.07
CA LEU A 206 -7.93 -11.95 8.69
C LEU A 206 -9.17 -11.89 9.55
#